data_f211f10f638e31ae789c5f0f16c4b35a
#
_entry.id   f211f10f638e31ae789c5f0f16c4b35a
#
_cell.length_a   1.000
_cell.length_b   1.000
_cell.length_c   1.000
_cell.angle_alpha   90.00
_cell.angle_beta   90.00
_cell.angle_gamma   90.00
#
_symmetry.space_group_name_H-M   'P 1'
#
loop_
_entity.id
_entity.type
_entity.pdbx_description
1 polymer ?
#
loop_
_entity_poly.entity_id
_entity_poly.type
_entity_poly.pdbx_seq_one_letter_code
_entity_poly.pdbx_strand_id
1 'polypeptide(L)'
;GRELSFGYLDVMAQYYDKITSQTHNYYKTKGYDYTDTQEETRLKSIWKGHYKAIVNLNVLLEYADKNKNVFASEQHYRVVKGEAFGLRAFLHFDLLRLFGPSPADGLEQQAIPYADTYTNVAQAALPLGSFVNRVTQDLDSARIMLANSDWFGPAYQQLYEKRDSTQKERHSRMNYFTVAALQARAYNYIGDKENTLKAVHEIINENTKEPMAPLSLTTSASENDRLFKNEILFRLNIEKLEDDISSYFGENAIAYGVSSSATALCFTATKVSNLYQAVSAGDDDYRLKLWFQPTDVSSSWMPAKYKNAKYIPIVRLSEVYLIAAECASGNNGLAYLNKIRAHRGLVALENITDLDAEIAKEYQK
;
A
#
# COMPACT_ATOMS: atom_id res chain seq x y z
N GLY A 1 -10.04 -4.58 4.67
CA GLY A 1 -9.14 -5.18 5.62
C GLY A 1 -8.42 -6.40 5.05
N ARG A 2 -8.68 -7.56 5.63
CA ARG A 2 -7.93 -8.81 5.35
C ARG A 2 -7.77 -9.12 3.86
N GLU A 3 -8.84 -9.11 3.09
CA GLU A 3 -8.82 -9.51 1.67
C GLU A 3 -7.86 -8.65 0.82
N LEU A 4 -7.80 -7.35 1.10
CA LEU A 4 -6.98 -6.37 0.38
C LEU A 4 -5.61 -6.12 1.04
N SER A 5 -5.13 -7.05 1.86
CA SER A 5 -3.82 -7.01 2.50
C SER A 5 -3.18 -8.40 2.48
N PHE A 6 -3.14 -9.09 3.61
CA PHE A 6 -2.50 -10.41 3.74
C PHE A 6 -3.36 -11.60 3.29
N GLY A 7 -4.63 -11.40 2.91
CA GLY A 7 -5.53 -12.46 2.46
C GLY A 7 -5.53 -12.63 0.94
N TYR A 8 -6.64 -12.30 0.30
CA TYR A 8 -6.87 -12.55 -1.12
C TYR A 8 -5.75 -12.03 -2.05
N LEU A 9 -5.29 -10.78 -1.87
CA LEU A 9 -4.26 -10.21 -2.75
C LEU A 9 -2.92 -10.91 -2.63
N ASP A 10 -2.45 -11.17 -1.41
CA ASP A 10 -1.16 -11.84 -1.20
C ASP A 10 -1.20 -13.31 -1.69
N VAL A 11 -2.38 -13.97 -1.57
CA VAL A 11 -2.56 -15.31 -2.12
C VAL A 11 -2.56 -15.30 -3.65
N MET A 12 -3.26 -14.36 -4.29
CA MET A 12 -3.21 -14.19 -5.75
C MET A 12 -1.80 -13.86 -6.25
N ALA A 13 -1.05 -13.08 -5.51
CA ALA A 13 0.36 -12.80 -5.79
C ALA A 13 1.29 -14.01 -5.54
N GLN A 14 0.72 -15.18 -5.18
CA GLN A 14 1.48 -16.40 -4.84
C GLN A 14 2.49 -16.17 -3.71
N TYR A 15 2.17 -15.23 -2.80
CA TYR A 15 3.06 -14.89 -1.70
C TYR A 15 3.23 -16.09 -0.75
N TYR A 16 2.13 -16.79 -0.41
CA TYR A 16 2.16 -18.01 0.40
C TYR A 16 2.23 -19.26 -0.48
N ASP A 17 3.16 -20.17 -0.19
CA ASP A 17 3.36 -21.40 -0.96
C ASP A 17 2.83 -22.67 -0.28
N LYS A 18 2.35 -22.57 0.96
CA LYS A 18 1.83 -23.71 1.75
C LYS A 18 0.30 -23.81 1.83
N ILE A 19 -0.44 -23.38 0.84
CA ILE A 19 -1.89 -23.61 0.72
C ILE A 19 -2.09 -24.92 -0.05
N THR A 20 -2.22 -26.04 0.67
CA THR A 20 -2.29 -27.39 0.06
C THR A 20 -3.61 -28.10 0.29
N SER A 21 -4.35 -27.79 1.35
CA SER A 21 -5.66 -28.37 1.64
C SER A 21 -6.73 -27.81 0.69
N GLN A 22 -7.54 -28.69 0.10
CA GLN A 22 -8.70 -28.32 -0.71
C GLN A 22 -9.79 -27.61 0.10
N THR A 23 -9.80 -27.76 1.42
CA THR A 23 -10.72 -27.08 2.33
C THR A 23 -10.24 -25.72 2.78
N HIS A 24 -9.03 -25.29 2.36
CA HIS A 24 -8.48 -24.00 2.73
C HIS A 24 -9.29 -22.87 2.08
N ASN A 25 -9.58 -21.82 2.85
CA ASN A 25 -10.38 -20.67 2.43
C ASN A 25 -9.89 -19.98 1.15
N TYR A 26 -8.62 -20.10 0.82
CA TYR A 26 -7.98 -19.53 -0.37
C TYR A 26 -7.45 -20.57 -1.35
N TYR A 27 -7.88 -21.83 -1.25
CA TYR A 27 -7.41 -22.89 -2.17
C TYR A 27 -7.73 -22.55 -3.63
N LYS A 28 -8.97 -22.11 -3.87
CA LYS A 28 -9.45 -21.69 -5.20
C LYS A 28 -8.77 -20.42 -5.68
N THR A 29 -8.57 -19.45 -4.78
CA THR A 29 -7.82 -18.21 -5.04
C THR A 29 -6.41 -18.50 -5.54
N LYS A 30 -5.68 -19.39 -4.85
CA LYS A 30 -4.33 -19.82 -5.25
C LYS A 30 -4.30 -20.44 -6.65
N GLY A 31 -5.35 -21.18 -7.00
CA GLY A 31 -5.52 -21.82 -8.30
C GLY A 31 -6.10 -20.92 -9.39
N TYR A 32 -6.39 -19.65 -9.09
CA TYR A 32 -7.06 -18.70 -10.00
C TYR A 32 -8.41 -19.23 -10.53
N ASP A 33 -9.13 -20.00 -9.73
CA ASP A 33 -10.44 -20.57 -10.09
C ASP A 33 -11.56 -19.54 -9.87
N TYR A 34 -11.67 -18.58 -10.77
CA TYR A 34 -12.69 -17.52 -10.71
C TYR A 34 -14.13 -18.01 -10.97
N THR A 35 -14.31 -19.27 -11.32
CA THR A 35 -15.66 -19.86 -11.53
C THR A 35 -16.24 -20.41 -10.23
N ASP A 36 -15.45 -20.51 -9.16
CA ASP A 36 -15.91 -20.93 -7.85
C ASP A 36 -16.82 -19.90 -7.22
N THR A 37 -17.92 -20.34 -6.61
CA THR A 37 -18.95 -19.46 -6.03
C THR A 37 -18.42 -18.57 -4.89
N GLN A 38 -17.46 -19.06 -4.10
CA GLN A 38 -16.87 -18.28 -3.01
C GLN A 38 -15.97 -17.17 -3.57
N GLU A 39 -15.18 -17.49 -4.61
CA GLU A 39 -14.34 -16.50 -5.29
C GLU A 39 -15.19 -15.42 -5.97
N GLU A 40 -16.25 -15.81 -6.67
CA GLU A 40 -17.19 -14.87 -7.27
C GLU A 40 -17.83 -13.94 -6.21
N THR A 41 -18.23 -14.51 -5.09
CA THR A 41 -18.82 -13.74 -3.97
C THR A 41 -17.82 -12.77 -3.36
N ARG A 42 -16.55 -13.19 -3.22
CA ARG A 42 -15.46 -12.37 -2.70
C ARG A 42 -15.15 -11.19 -3.63
N LEU A 43 -15.01 -11.44 -4.92
CA LEU A 43 -14.79 -10.41 -5.94
C LEU A 43 -15.94 -9.40 -6.00
N LYS A 44 -17.19 -9.89 -5.99
CA LYS A 44 -18.38 -9.02 -5.93
C LYS A 44 -18.40 -8.16 -4.65
N SER A 45 -17.98 -8.71 -3.54
CA SER A 45 -17.93 -7.99 -2.25
C SER A 45 -16.87 -6.89 -2.26
N ILE A 46 -15.69 -7.16 -2.84
CA ILE A 46 -14.62 -6.16 -3.02
C ILE A 46 -15.13 -5.02 -3.92
N TRP A 47 -15.67 -5.34 -5.08
CA TRP A 47 -16.22 -4.37 -6.03
C TRP A 47 -17.29 -3.47 -5.39
N LYS A 48 -18.31 -4.09 -4.82
CA LYS A 48 -19.44 -3.37 -4.18
C LYS A 48 -18.97 -2.53 -2.99
N GLY A 49 -18.05 -3.04 -2.19
CA GLY A 49 -17.50 -2.33 -1.04
C GLY A 49 -16.79 -1.05 -1.42
N HIS A 50 -15.95 -1.07 -2.47
CA HIS A 50 -15.27 0.10 -2.99
C HIS A 50 -16.25 1.14 -3.53
N TYR A 51 -17.16 0.76 -4.43
CA TYR A 51 -18.13 1.71 -4.97
C TYR A 51 -19.08 2.27 -3.90
N LYS A 52 -19.46 1.49 -2.89
CA LYS A 52 -20.22 2.02 -1.74
C LYS A 52 -19.45 3.11 -1.00
N ALA A 53 -18.14 2.91 -0.78
CA ALA A 53 -17.31 3.92 -0.14
C ALA A 53 -17.15 5.17 -1.04
N ILE A 54 -16.93 4.98 -2.35
CA ILE A 54 -16.84 6.06 -3.35
C ILE A 54 -18.12 6.90 -3.36
N VAL A 55 -19.31 6.27 -3.36
CA VAL A 55 -20.59 6.99 -3.30
C VAL A 55 -20.68 7.86 -2.05
N ASN A 56 -20.27 7.35 -0.89
CA ASN A 56 -20.26 8.13 0.34
C ASN A 56 -19.31 9.33 0.26
N LEU A 57 -18.15 9.19 -0.41
CA LEU A 57 -17.22 10.29 -0.65
C LEU A 57 -17.80 11.33 -1.60
N ASN A 58 -18.54 10.91 -2.64
CA ASN A 58 -19.25 11.83 -3.53
C ASN A 58 -20.30 12.65 -2.79
N VAL A 59 -21.09 11.99 -1.93
CA VAL A 59 -22.05 12.68 -1.04
C VAL A 59 -21.33 13.70 -0.14
N LEU A 60 -20.22 13.29 0.50
CA LEU A 60 -19.44 14.19 1.36
C LEU A 60 -18.94 15.39 0.58
N LEU A 61 -18.35 15.21 -0.59
CA LEU A 61 -17.81 16.30 -1.42
C LEU A 61 -18.89 17.28 -1.84
N GLU A 62 -20.07 16.78 -2.28
CA GLU A 62 -21.21 17.61 -2.67
C GLU A 62 -21.75 18.42 -1.49
N TYR A 63 -21.96 17.79 -0.34
CA TYR A 63 -22.55 18.46 0.82
C TYR A 63 -21.57 19.34 1.59
N ALA A 64 -20.26 19.08 1.52
CA ALA A 64 -19.25 19.93 2.12
C ALA A 64 -19.27 21.34 1.53
N ASP A 65 -19.46 21.47 0.22
CA ASP A 65 -19.56 22.77 -0.46
C ASP A 65 -20.86 23.50 -0.11
N LYS A 66 -21.98 22.78 -0.09
CA LYS A 66 -23.30 23.35 0.24
C LYS A 66 -23.38 23.81 1.71
N ASN A 67 -22.62 23.20 2.60
CA ASN A 67 -22.69 23.42 4.04
C ASN A 67 -21.33 23.87 4.61
N LYS A 68 -20.59 24.69 3.89
CA LYS A 68 -19.24 25.14 4.30
C LYS A 68 -19.23 25.81 5.69
N ASN A 69 -20.33 26.41 6.08
CA ASN A 69 -20.50 27.09 7.38
C ASN A 69 -20.55 26.13 8.59
N VAL A 70 -20.72 24.82 8.41
CA VAL A 70 -20.69 23.86 9.54
C VAL A 70 -19.26 23.50 9.97
N PHE A 71 -18.26 23.83 9.16
CA PHE A 71 -16.87 23.57 9.50
C PHE A 71 -16.33 24.61 10.49
N ALA A 72 -15.58 24.16 11.48
CA ALA A 72 -15.00 25.02 12.52
C ALA A 72 -14.02 26.06 11.96
N SER A 73 -13.40 25.82 10.81
CA SER A 73 -12.48 26.72 10.13
C SER A 73 -12.33 26.37 8.65
N GLU A 74 -11.78 27.30 7.86
CA GLU A 74 -11.37 27.06 6.47
C GLU A 74 -10.36 25.90 6.38
N GLN A 75 -9.42 25.82 7.32
CA GLN A 75 -8.46 24.70 7.40
C GLN A 75 -9.18 23.36 7.55
N HIS A 76 -10.16 23.29 8.45
CA HIS A 76 -10.95 22.06 8.67
C HIS A 76 -11.70 21.61 7.41
N TYR A 77 -12.36 22.57 6.73
CA TYR A 77 -13.03 22.33 5.46
C TYR A 77 -12.06 21.80 4.41
N ARG A 78 -10.88 22.44 4.25
CA ARG A 78 -9.86 22.02 3.28
C ARG A 78 -9.32 20.62 3.58
N VAL A 79 -9.02 20.31 4.85
CA VAL A 79 -8.56 18.98 5.26
C VAL A 79 -9.60 17.91 4.92
N VAL A 80 -10.87 18.10 5.28
CA VAL A 80 -11.94 17.13 5.03
C VAL A 80 -12.14 16.90 3.52
N LYS A 81 -12.16 17.98 2.72
CA LYS A 81 -12.26 17.83 1.26
C LYS A 81 -11.05 17.17 0.63
N GLY A 82 -9.85 17.55 1.06
CA GLY A 82 -8.61 16.96 0.57
C GLY A 82 -8.55 15.45 0.87
N GLU A 83 -8.96 15.06 2.08
CA GLU A 83 -9.09 13.64 2.45
C GLU A 83 -10.09 12.90 1.56
N ALA A 84 -11.24 13.51 1.28
CA ALA A 84 -12.28 12.88 0.46
C ALA A 84 -11.85 12.68 -0.99
N PHE A 85 -11.22 13.68 -1.62
CA PHE A 85 -10.64 13.55 -2.96
C PHE A 85 -9.56 12.47 -3.01
N GLY A 86 -8.60 12.50 -2.07
CA GLY A 86 -7.53 11.51 -2.02
C GLY A 86 -8.03 10.08 -1.80
N LEU A 87 -9.02 9.89 -0.92
CA LEU A 87 -9.64 8.57 -0.70
C LEU A 87 -10.44 8.10 -1.92
N ARG A 88 -11.14 8.99 -2.62
CA ARG A 88 -11.86 8.65 -3.85
C ARG A 88 -10.91 8.17 -4.95
N ALA A 89 -9.83 8.89 -5.14
CA ALA A 89 -8.77 8.51 -6.07
C ALA A 89 -8.14 7.16 -5.70
N PHE A 90 -7.79 6.97 -4.43
CA PHE A 90 -7.23 5.72 -3.92
C PHE A 90 -8.13 4.51 -4.21
N LEU A 91 -9.43 4.62 -3.86
CA LEU A 91 -10.39 3.54 -4.05
C LEU A 91 -10.62 3.22 -5.54
N HIS A 92 -10.69 4.23 -6.39
CA HIS A 92 -10.78 4.02 -7.84
C HIS A 92 -9.52 3.37 -8.40
N PHE A 93 -8.35 3.81 -7.96
CA PHE A 93 -7.09 3.23 -8.44
C PHE A 93 -6.91 1.78 -7.98
N ASP A 94 -7.33 1.44 -6.76
CA ASP A 94 -7.36 0.04 -6.30
C ASP A 94 -8.31 -0.82 -7.15
N LEU A 95 -9.50 -0.33 -7.47
CA LEU A 95 -10.43 -1.00 -8.38
C LEU A 95 -9.83 -1.19 -9.79
N LEU A 96 -9.16 -0.16 -10.31
CA LEU A 96 -8.49 -0.25 -11.60
C LEU A 96 -7.45 -1.37 -11.64
N ARG A 97 -6.60 -1.44 -10.62
CA ARG A 97 -5.54 -2.46 -10.54
C ARG A 97 -6.08 -3.88 -10.38
N LEU A 98 -7.28 -4.03 -9.80
CA LEU A 98 -7.93 -5.33 -9.59
C LEU A 98 -8.77 -5.79 -10.78
N PHE A 99 -9.43 -4.89 -11.47
CA PHE A 99 -10.48 -5.21 -12.44
C PHE A 99 -10.30 -4.55 -13.81
N GLY A 100 -9.34 -3.63 -13.94
CA GLY A 100 -9.04 -2.97 -15.21
C GLY A 100 -8.03 -3.74 -16.05
N PRO A 101 -7.81 -3.30 -17.31
CA PRO A 101 -6.79 -3.86 -18.18
C PRO A 101 -5.38 -3.49 -17.68
N SER A 102 -4.39 -4.26 -18.12
CA SER A 102 -2.98 -3.92 -17.92
C SER A 102 -2.57 -2.73 -18.78
N PRO A 103 -1.74 -1.79 -18.30
CA PRO A 103 -1.14 -0.76 -19.15
C PRO A 103 -0.33 -1.32 -20.33
N ALA A 104 0.20 -2.53 -20.20
CA ALA A 104 0.90 -3.22 -21.29
C ALA A 104 -0.01 -3.54 -22.49
N ASP A 105 -1.33 -3.62 -22.27
CA ASP A 105 -2.32 -3.86 -23.32
C ASP A 105 -2.71 -2.55 -24.05
N GLY A 106 -2.21 -1.42 -23.61
CA GLY A 106 -2.44 -0.09 -24.17
C GLY A 106 -3.42 0.79 -23.37
N LEU A 107 -3.16 2.10 -23.41
CA LEU A 107 -3.93 3.08 -22.62
C LEU A 107 -5.34 3.35 -23.15
N GLU A 108 -5.65 2.90 -24.37
CA GLU A 108 -6.96 3.02 -25.00
C GLU A 108 -7.92 1.88 -24.64
N GLN A 109 -7.44 0.85 -23.96
CA GLN A 109 -8.28 -0.26 -23.48
C GLN A 109 -9.36 0.23 -22.52
N GLN A 110 -10.59 -0.28 -22.69
CA GLN A 110 -11.70 0.06 -21.80
C GLN A 110 -11.42 -0.49 -20.38
N ALA A 111 -11.36 0.40 -19.40
CA ALA A 111 -11.13 0.05 -18.02
C ALA A 111 -12.45 -0.19 -17.27
N ILE A 112 -12.74 0.66 -16.31
CA ILE A 112 -13.90 0.56 -15.42
C ILE A 112 -14.58 1.95 -15.31
N PRO A 113 -15.81 2.06 -14.77
CA PRO A 113 -16.45 3.34 -14.51
C PRO A 113 -15.72 4.18 -13.46
N TYR A 114 -15.56 5.48 -13.69
CA TYR A 114 -15.09 6.45 -12.70
C TYR A 114 -16.30 7.22 -12.14
N ALA A 115 -16.73 6.87 -10.93
CA ALA A 115 -17.90 7.46 -10.29
C ALA A 115 -17.50 8.70 -9.45
N ASP A 116 -17.70 9.90 -9.97
CA ASP A 116 -17.33 11.17 -9.32
C ASP A 116 -18.54 12.01 -8.90
N THR A 117 -19.73 11.53 -9.12
CA THR A 117 -20.98 12.19 -8.73
C THR A 117 -21.89 11.24 -7.95
N TYR A 118 -22.74 11.82 -7.11
CA TYR A 118 -23.81 11.08 -6.44
C TYR A 118 -25.01 10.95 -7.39
N THR A 119 -25.15 9.79 -8.00
CA THR A 119 -26.22 9.51 -8.95
C THR A 119 -26.60 8.02 -8.94
N ASN A 120 -27.83 7.72 -9.34
CA ASN A 120 -28.31 6.36 -9.58
C ASN A 120 -28.18 5.92 -11.06
N VAL A 121 -27.59 6.78 -11.91
CA VAL A 121 -27.32 6.46 -13.31
C VAL A 121 -25.98 5.73 -13.41
N ALA A 122 -25.99 4.60 -14.11
CA ALA A 122 -24.77 3.85 -14.36
C ALA A 122 -23.77 4.68 -15.18
N GLN A 123 -22.55 4.76 -14.71
CA GLN A 123 -21.46 5.44 -15.40
C GLN A 123 -20.83 4.51 -16.42
N ALA A 124 -20.47 5.06 -17.58
CA ALA A 124 -19.74 4.30 -18.61
C ALA A 124 -18.29 4.03 -18.17
N ALA A 125 -17.73 2.90 -18.61
CA ALA A 125 -16.32 2.63 -18.49
C ALA A 125 -15.52 3.67 -19.30
N LEU A 126 -14.33 4.02 -18.80
CA LEU A 126 -13.40 4.94 -19.45
C LEU A 126 -12.23 4.17 -20.07
N PRO A 127 -11.60 4.70 -21.13
CA PRO A 127 -10.26 4.24 -21.51
C PRO A 127 -9.28 4.34 -20.34
N LEU A 128 -8.33 3.41 -20.25
CA LEU A 128 -7.37 3.32 -19.16
C LEU A 128 -6.63 4.65 -18.89
N GLY A 129 -6.11 5.30 -19.94
CA GLY A 129 -5.43 6.59 -19.82
C GLY A 129 -6.36 7.68 -19.28
N SER A 130 -7.61 7.73 -19.76
CA SER A 130 -8.61 8.67 -19.26
C SER A 130 -8.99 8.40 -17.81
N PHE A 131 -9.06 7.14 -17.42
CA PHE A 131 -9.33 6.75 -16.03
C PHE A 131 -8.20 7.21 -15.10
N VAL A 132 -6.94 6.93 -15.45
CA VAL A 132 -5.79 7.38 -14.66
C VAL A 132 -5.72 8.90 -14.58
N ASN A 133 -6.04 9.62 -15.66
CA ASN A 133 -6.16 11.08 -15.62
C ASN A 133 -7.22 11.56 -14.61
N ARG A 134 -8.36 10.87 -14.48
CA ARG A 134 -9.35 11.22 -13.43
C ARG A 134 -8.82 10.94 -12.03
N VAL A 135 -8.09 9.84 -11.83
CA VAL A 135 -7.42 9.54 -10.56
C VAL A 135 -6.44 10.66 -10.19
N THR A 136 -5.58 11.08 -11.12
CA THR A 136 -4.58 12.12 -10.86
C THR A 136 -5.20 13.51 -10.65
N GLN A 137 -6.30 13.86 -11.33
CA GLN A 137 -7.06 15.09 -11.09
C GLN A 137 -7.65 15.14 -9.66
N ASP A 138 -8.18 14.04 -9.15
CA ASP A 138 -8.64 13.97 -7.76
C ASP A 138 -7.47 14.10 -6.78
N LEU A 139 -6.33 13.48 -7.08
CA LEU A 139 -5.12 13.61 -6.26
C LEU A 139 -4.55 15.03 -6.30
N ASP A 140 -4.60 15.73 -7.44
CA ASP A 140 -4.22 17.14 -7.53
C ASP A 140 -5.14 18.02 -6.68
N SER A 141 -6.45 17.78 -6.74
CA SER A 141 -7.43 18.46 -5.90
C SER A 141 -7.15 18.24 -4.41
N ALA A 142 -6.86 16.99 -4.02
CA ALA A 142 -6.48 16.65 -2.66
C ALA A 142 -5.20 17.38 -2.23
N ARG A 143 -4.15 17.37 -3.06
CA ARG A 143 -2.87 18.01 -2.80
C ARG A 143 -3.02 19.52 -2.59
N ILE A 144 -3.76 20.22 -3.45
CA ILE A 144 -4.05 21.66 -3.33
C ILE A 144 -4.78 21.97 -2.02
N MET A 145 -5.74 21.13 -1.63
CA MET A 145 -6.46 21.31 -0.37
C MET A 145 -5.58 21.08 0.85
N LEU A 146 -4.70 20.09 0.83
CA LEU A 146 -3.90 19.68 1.97
C LEU A 146 -2.60 20.48 2.15
N ALA A 147 -1.99 21.02 1.10
CA ALA A 147 -0.65 21.62 1.12
C ALA A 147 -0.40 22.62 2.26
N ASN A 148 -1.37 23.48 2.56
CA ASN A 148 -1.27 24.51 3.61
C ASN A 148 -2.25 24.25 4.77
N SER A 149 -2.85 23.09 4.84
CA SER A 149 -3.89 22.77 5.82
C SER A 149 -3.59 21.53 6.62
N ASP A 150 -2.75 20.64 6.10
CA ASP A 150 -2.30 19.40 6.75
C ASP A 150 -0.88 19.58 7.32
N TRP A 151 -0.71 19.34 8.63
CA TRP A 151 0.61 19.39 9.25
C TRP A 151 1.51 18.21 8.82
N PHE A 152 0.96 17.12 8.35
CA PHE A 152 1.70 15.95 7.84
C PHE A 152 1.99 16.13 6.35
N GLY A 153 2.77 17.16 6.05
CA GLY A 153 3.10 17.61 4.71
C GLY A 153 4.06 18.81 4.73
N PRO A 154 4.11 19.63 3.67
CA PRO A 154 5.03 20.76 3.55
C PRO A 154 4.88 21.80 4.65
N ALA A 155 3.69 21.91 5.23
CA ALA A 155 3.40 22.84 6.33
C ALA A 155 3.77 22.29 7.72
N TYR A 156 4.52 21.19 7.82
CA TYR A 156 4.85 20.53 9.08
C TYR A 156 5.38 21.48 10.14
N GLN A 157 6.41 22.25 9.84
CA GLN A 157 7.03 23.17 10.81
C GLN A 157 6.08 24.28 11.30
N GLN A 158 5.12 24.66 10.46
CA GLN A 158 4.18 25.75 10.75
C GLN A 158 2.94 25.30 11.52
N LEU A 159 2.48 24.09 11.27
CA LEU A 159 1.19 23.57 11.73
C LEU A 159 1.30 22.53 12.84
N TYR A 160 2.43 21.85 12.98
CA TYR A 160 2.57 20.72 13.92
C TYR A 160 2.21 21.09 15.35
N GLU A 161 2.74 22.20 15.86
CA GLU A 161 2.46 22.67 17.22
C GLU A 161 1.05 23.27 17.39
N LYS A 162 0.42 23.66 16.30
CA LYS A 162 -0.93 24.26 16.28
C LYS A 162 -2.05 23.25 16.02
N ARG A 163 -1.70 21.97 15.82
CA ARG A 163 -2.67 20.94 15.51
C ARG A 163 -3.64 20.67 16.65
N ASP A 164 -4.90 20.59 16.35
CA ASP A 164 -5.93 20.22 17.28
C ASP A 164 -6.10 18.69 17.41
N SER A 165 -7.06 18.25 18.24
CA SER A 165 -7.32 16.82 18.47
C SER A 165 -7.76 16.06 17.21
N THR A 166 -8.40 16.74 16.25
CA THR A 166 -8.91 16.12 15.01
C THR A 166 -7.79 15.83 14.01
N GLN A 167 -6.63 16.45 14.17
CA GLN A 167 -5.47 16.34 13.29
C GLN A 167 -4.35 15.43 13.85
N LYS A 168 -4.54 14.80 15.03
CA LYS A 168 -3.45 14.07 15.70
C LYS A 168 -3.02 12.80 14.97
N GLU A 169 -3.96 12.04 14.41
CA GLU A 169 -3.73 10.71 13.83
C GLU A 169 -3.64 10.74 12.29
N ARG A 170 -2.75 11.58 11.74
CA ARG A 170 -2.66 11.77 10.27
C ARG A 170 -2.28 10.52 9.50
N HIS A 171 -1.52 9.61 10.08
CA HIS A 171 -1.21 8.31 9.46
C HIS A 171 -2.44 7.41 9.23
N SER A 172 -3.52 7.62 10.00
CA SER A 172 -4.78 6.88 9.85
C SER A 172 -5.80 7.60 8.97
N ARG A 173 -5.40 8.72 8.36
CA ARG A 173 -6.22 9.55 7.49
C ARG A 173 -5.45 9.88 6.22
N MET A 174 -6.17 10.12 5.13
CA MET A 174 -5.54 10.60 3.89
C MET A 174 -4.83 11.93 4.19
N ASN A 175 -3.55 12.01 3.86
CA ASN A 175 -2.68 13.14 4.18
C ASN A 175 -1.86 13.55 2.96
N TYR A 176 -1.18 14.70 3.02
CA TYR A 176 -0.44 15.24 1.89
C TYR A 176 0.60 14.25 1.31
N PHE A 177 1.43 13.65 2.17
CA PHE A 177 2.45 12.71 1.70
C PHE A 177 1.86 11.43 1.10
N THR A 178 0.72 10.97 1.64
CA THR A 178 -0.01 9.84 1.05
C THR A 178 -0.52 10.19 -0.34
N VAL A 179 -1.08 11.39 -0.53
CA VAL A 179 -1.56 11.85 -1.84
C VAL A 179 -0.41 11.91 -2.85
N ALA A 180 0.74 12.47 -2.47
CA ALA A 180 1.92 12.50 -3.34
C ALA A 180 2.44 11.08 -3.68
N ALA A 181 2.45 10.16 -2.72
CA ALA A 181 2.82 8.76 -2.97
C ALA A 181 1.83 8.06 -3.92
N LEU A 182 0.54 8.33 -3.80
CA LEU A 182 -0.48 7.80 -4.71
C LEU A 182 -0.36 8.39 -6.12
N GLN A 183 0.03 9.67 -6.25
CA GLN A 183 0.36 10.27 -7.54
C GLN A 183 1.56 9.55 -8.18
N ALA A 184 2.65 9.36 -7.42
CA ALA A 184 3.81 8.61 -7.89
C ALA A 184 3.42 7.20 -8.35
N ARG A 185 2.59 6.49 -7.58
CA ARG A 185 2.09 5.15 -7.94
C ARG A 185 1.24 5.16 -9.21
N ALA A 186 0.34 6.14 -9.37
CA ALA A 186 -0.55 6.25 -10.52
C ALA A 186 0.21 6.60 -11.81
N TYR A 187 1.16 7.53 -11.75
CA TYR A 187 2.00 7.88 -12.89
C TYR A 187 2.97 6.74 -13.25
N ASN A 188 3.58 6.08 -12.27
CA ASN A 188 4.44 4.91 -12.51
C ASN A 188 3.66 3.77 -13.17
N TYR A 189 2.41 3.55 -12.77
CA TYR A 189 1.55 2.51 -13.35
C TYR A 189 1.36 2.64 -14.87
N ILE A 190 1.33 3.86 -15.40
CA ILE A 190 1.22 4.12 -16.84
C ILE A 190 2.56 4.46 -17.51
N GLY A 191 3.68 4.35 -16.79
CA GLY A 191 5.03 4.59 -17.31
C GLY A 191 5.42 6.05 -17.47
N ASP A 192 4.69 6.98 -16.87
CA ASP A 192 5.01 8.42 -16.87
C ASP A 192 6.09 8.73 -15.82
N LYS A 193 7.34 8.44 -16.17
CA LYS A 193 8.50 8.60 -15.27
C LYS A 193 8.72 10.03 -14.80
N GLU A 194 8.45 11.03 -15.66
CA GLU A 194 8.67 12.44 -15.31
C GLU A 194 7.73 12.88 -14.19
N ASN A 195 6.42 12.67 -14.35
CA ASN A 195 5.45 13.03 -13.33
C ASN A 195 5.57 12.14 -12.08
N THR A 196 6.00 10.88 -12.23
CA THR A 196 6.35 10.01 -11.11
C THR A 196 7.43 10.62 -10.24
N LEU A 197 8.56 11.04 -10.81
CA LEU A 197 9.66 11.63 -10.06
C LEU A 197 9.29 12.99 -9.44
N LYS A 198 8.49 13.81 -10.13
CA LYS A 198 7.94 15.06 -9.52
C LYS A 198 7.15 14.74 -8.24
N ALA A 199 6.29 13.74 -8.27
CA ALA A 199 5.51 13.34 -7.11
C ALA A 199 6.38 12.73 -5.99
N VAL A 200 7.39 11.92 -6.34
CA VAL A 200 8.39 11.39 -5.40
C VAL A 200 9.12 12.52 -4.67
N HIS A 201 9.52 13.57 -5.39
CA HIS A 201 10.29 14.68 -4.82
C HIS A 201 9.49 15.56 -3.85
N GLU A 202 8.18 15.42 -3.79
CA GLU A 202 7.35 15.99 -2.71
C GLU A 202 7.55 15.27 -1.36
N ILE A 203 8.10 14.04 -1.38
CA ILE A 203 8.28 13.16 -0.21
C ILE A 203 9.74 12.97 0.13
N ILE A 204 10.59 12.89 -0.89
CA ILE A 204 12.02 12.60 -0.78
C ILE A 204 12.81 13.73 -1.44
N ASN A 205 13.77 14.29 -0.73
CA ASN A 205 14.65 15.32 -1.29
C ASN A 205 15.47 14.77 -2.45
N GLU A 206 15.39 15.41 -3.61
CA GLU A 206 16.05 14.95 -4.83
C GLU A 206 17.56 14.85 -4.70
N ASN A 207 18.20 15.77 -4.00
CA ASN A 207 19.67 15.84 -3.92
C ASN A 207 20.23 14.91 -2.85
N THR A 208 19.63 14.89 -1.67
CA THR A 208 20.12 14.13 -0.51
C THR A 208 19.58 12.72 -0.43
N LYS A 209 18.50 12.42 -1.15
CA LYS A 209 17.70 11.20 -1.02
C LYS A 209 17.14 10.97 0.39
N GLU A 210 17.09 12.01 1.23
CA GLU A 210 16.47 11.93 2.55
C GLU A 210 14.97 12.19 2.49
N PRO A 211 14.16 11.55 3.34
CA PRO A 211 12.73 11.83 3.38
C PRO A 211 12.47 13.21 3.99
N MET A 212 11.38 13.83 3.56
CA MET A 212 10.92 15.09 4.13
C MET A 212 10.39 14.88 5.55
N ALA A 213 10.65 15.84 6.45
CA ALA A 213 10.11 15.80 7.80
C ALA A 213 8.56 15.78 7.81
N PRO A 214 7.92 15.03 8.69
CA PRO A 214 8.49 14.26 9.79
C PRO A 214 8.81 12.78 9.47
N LEU A 215 8.87 12.40 8.22
CA LEU A 215 9.14 11.02 7.80
C LEU A 215 10.59 10.63 8.10
N SER A 216 10.81 9.36 8.39
CA SER A 216 12.15 8.80 8.52
C SER A 216 12.16 7.30 8.19
N LEU A 217 13.28 6.83 7.66
CA LEU A 217 13.51 5.42 7.46
C LEU A 217 13.94 4.77 8.79
N THR A 218 13.60 3.48 8.95
CA THR A 218 14.01 2.71 10.13
C THR A 218 15.53 2.53 10.18
N THR A 219 16.10 2.57 11.37
CA THR A 219 17.57 2.48 11.55
C THR A 219 18.00 1.20 12.29
N SER A 220 17.06 0.44 12.82
CA SER A 220 17.35 -0.79 13.58
C SER A 220 16.16 -1.74 13.58
N ALA A 221 16.45 -3.03 13.76
CA ALA A 221 15.44 -4.04 14.01
C ALA A 221 14.91 -3.91 15.45
N SER A 222 13.57 -3.90 15.60
CA SER A 222 12.92 -3.87 16.92
C SER A 222 11.63 -4.69 16.88
N GLU A 223 11.49 -5.62 17.83
CA GLU A 223 10.24 -6.39 17.99
C GLU A 223 9.04 -5.53 18.39
N ASN A 224 9.29 -4.37 18.99
CA ASN A 224 8.25 -3.41 19.34
C ASN A 224 7.83 -2.53 18.15
N ASP A 225 8.55 -2.60 17.04
CA ASP A 225 8.24 -1.87 15.79
C ASP A 225 8.47 -2.73 14.55
N ARG A 226 7.77 -3.86 14.47
CA ARG A 226 7.81 -4.76 13.31
C ARG A 226 7.32 -4.10 12.02
N LEU A 227 6.50 -3.07 12.12
CA LEU A 227 5.90 -2.39 10.96
C LEU A 227 6.67 -1.15 10.51
N PHE A 228 7.80 -0.80 11.16
CA PHE A 228 8.58 0.40 10.85
C PHE A 228 7.67 1.64 10.78
N LYS A 229 7.10 1.99 11.93
CA LYS A 229 6.01 2.99 12.06
C LYS A 229 6.30 4.36 11.45
N ASN A 230 7.56 4.80 11.50
CA ASN A 230 7.98 6.09 10.97
C ASN A 230 7.99 6.15 9.42
N GLU A 231 7.91 4.98 8.77
CA GLU A 231 7.83 4.86 7.32
C GLU A 231 6.39 4.81 6.81
N ILE A 232 5.39 4.77 7.69
CA ILE A 232 3.99 4.64 7.30
C ILE A 232 3.44 6.00 6.92
N LEU A 233 3.04 6.15 5.67
CA LEU A 233 2.35 7.34 5.19
C LEU A 233 0.85 7.23 5.44
N PHE A 234 0.28 6.05 5.16
CA PHE A 234 -1.14 5.76 5.39
C PHE A 234 -1.36 4.35 5.91
N ARG A 235 -2.25 4.22 6.91
CA ARG A 235 -2.64 2.95 7.52
C ARG A 235 -4.14 2.88 7.76
N LEU A 236 -4.66 1.66 7.83
CA LEU A 236 -6.00 1.40 8.31
C LEU A 236 -5.95 0.80 9.72
N ASN A 237 -6.57 1.47 10.68
CA ASN A 237 -6.78 0.92 12.01
C ASN A 237 -7.89 -0.13 11.92
N ILE A 238 -7.64 -1.33 12.45
CA ILE A 238 -8.55 -2.48 12.37
C ILE A 238 -8.77 -2.99 13.77
N GLU A 239 -9.98 -2.84 14.28
CA GLU A 239 -10.34 -3.15 15.66
C GLU A 239 -10.10 -4.63 16.03
N LYS A 240 -10.40 -5.55 15.10
CA LYS A 240 -10.25 -7.00 15.29
C LYS A 240 -9.11 -7.61 14.50
N LEU A 241 -8.04 -6.85 14.28
CA LEU A 241 -6.89 -7.35 13.53
C LEU A 241 -6.23 -8.54 14.23
N GLU A 242 -6.20 -8.54 15.55
CA GLU A 242 -5.61 -9.62 16.34
C GLU A 242 -6.34 -10.96 16.14
N ASP A 243 -7.68 -10.94 16.02
CA ASP A 243 -8.47 -12.13 15.73
C ASP A 243 -8.12 -12.73 14.36
N ASP A 244 -8.00 -11.85 13.34
CA ASP A 244 -7.58 -12.27 12.00
C ASP A 244 -6.13 -12.81 12.02
N ILE A 245 -5.20 -12.14 12.71
CA ILE A 245 -3.80 -12.58 12.82
C ILE A 245 -3.72 -13.93 13.52
N SER A 246 -4.41 -14.13 14.64
CA SER A 246 -4.45 -15.40 15.34
C SER A 246 -4.99 -16.52 14.46
N SER A 247 -6.04 -16.25 13.66
CA SER A 247 -6.67 -17.24 12.80
C SER A 247 -5.81 -17.67 11.61
N TYR A 248 -4.98 -16.77 11.05
CA TYR A 248 -4.22 -17.03 9.83
C TYR A 248 -2.71 -17.24 10.05
N PHE A 249 -2.16 -16.68 11.14
CA PHE A 249 -0.73 -16.70 11.45
C PHE A 249 -0.42 -17.21 12.86
N GLY A 250 -1.43 -17.53 13.67
CA GLY A 250 -1.27 -17.98 15.04
C GLY A 250 -1.12 -19.50 15.17
N GLU A 251 -0.82 -19.95 16.38
CA GLU A 251 -0.69 -21.37 16.71
C GLU A 251 -1.98 -22.17 16.40
N ASN A 252 -3.15 -21.56 16.56
CA ASN A 252 -4.43 -22.16 16.23
C ASN A 252 -4.58 -22.46 14.75
N ALA A 253 -3.93 -21.69 13.88
CA ALA A 253 -3.95 -21.90 12.43
C ALA A 253 -3.24 -23.21 12.04
N ILE A 254 -2.30 -23.67 12.85
CA ILE A 254 -1.47 -24.86 12.57
C ILE A 254 -1.69 -26.02 13.54
N ALA A 255 -2.61 -25.89 14.50
CA ALA A 255 -2.85 -26.89 15.54
C ALA A 255 -3.11 -28.31 15.01
N TYR A 256 -3.67 -28.43 13.80
CA TYR A 256 -3.95 -29.71 13.13
C TYR A 256 -2.98 -30.02 11.98
N GLY A 257 -1.88 -29.29 11.88
CA GLY A 257 -0.91 -29.39 10.78
C GLY A 257 -1.21 -28.40 9.64
N VAL A 258 -0.16 -27.79 9.12
CA VAL A 258 -0.27 -26.74 8.06
C VAL A 258 -0.97 -27.27 6.80
N SER A 259 -0.73 -28.53 6.44
CA SER A 259 -1.29 -29.13 5.22
C SER A 259 -2.79 -29.41 5.28
N SER A 260 -3.38 -29.49 6.48
CA SER A 260 -4.81 -29.74 6.70
C SER A 260 -5.57 -28.51 7.22
N SER A 261 -4.87 -27.43 7.54
CA SER A 261 -5.49 -26.19 8.04
C SER A 261 -6.35 -25.52 6.97
N ALA A 262 -7.53 -25.06 7.36
CA ALA A 262 -8.44 -24.29 6.50
C ALA A 262 -8.06 -22.80 6.40
N THR A 263 -7.14 -22.30 7.22
CA THR A 263 -6.84 -20.87 7.32
C THR A 263 -5.35 -20.53 7.31
N ALA A 264 -4.44 -21.46 7.66
CA ALA A 264 -3.01 -21.15 7.82
C ALA A 264 -2.36 -20.61 6.55
N LEU A 265 -1.82 -19.40 6.62
CA LEU A 265 -1.02 -18.79 5.58
C LEU A 265 0.46 -18.83 5.96
N CYS A 266 1.21 -19.71 5.32
CA CYS A 266 2.58 -20.03 5.67
C CYS A 266 3.49 -20.03 4.46
N PHE A 267 4.79 -20.06 4.75
CA PHE A 267 5.86 -20.17 3.79
C PHE A 267 6.65 -21.48 3.98
N THR A 268 7.25 -22.00 2.92
CA THR A 268 8.35 -22.95 3.07
C THR A 268 9.62 -22.23 3.52
N ALA A 269 10.50 -22.94 4.23
CA ALA A 269 11.82 -22.42 4.57
C ALA A 269 12.61 -22.02 3.31
N THR A 270 12.47 -22.81 2.22
CA THR A 270 13.12 -22.53 0.94
C THR A 270 12.65 -21.19 0.35
N LYS A 271 11.35 -20.91 0.38
CA LYS A 271 10.85 -19.63 -0.13
C LYS A 271 11.39 -18.44 0.66
N VAL A 272 11.37 -18.53 1.99
CA VAL A 272 11.92 -17.47 2.87
C VAL A 272 13.41 -17.26 2.60
N SER A 273 14.21 -18.36 2.54
CA SER A 273 15.64 -18.25 2.27
C SER A 273 15.94 -17.66 0.89
N ASN A 274 15.17 -18.01 -0.14
CA ASN A 274 15.34 -17.46 -1.48
C ASN A 274 15.04 -15.96 -1.54
N LEU A 275 14.00 -15.49 -0.84
CA LEU A 275 13.63 -14.07 -0.78
C LEU A 275 14.67 -13.22 -0.02
N TYR A 276 15.22 -13.78 1.06
CA TYR A 276 16.08 -13.06 2.00
C TYR A 276 17.53 -13.56 1.98
N GLN A 277 17.95 -14.22 0.89
CA GLN A 277 19.32 -14.69 0.73
C GLN A 277 20.29 -13.51 0.86
N ALA A 278 21.30 -13.68 1.70
CA ALA A 278 22.39 -12.74 1.81
C ALA A 278 23.13 -12.62 0.45
N VAL A 279 23.22 -11.41 -0.07
CA VAL A 279 23.91 -11.12 -1.33
C VAL A 279 25.36 -10.72 -1.06
N SER A 280 25.61 -10.13 0.10
CA SER A 280 26.91 -9.65 0.54
C SER A 280 27.25 -10.11 1.95
N ALA A 281 28.53 -10.29 2.24
CA ALA A 281 28.98 -10.51 3.60
C ALA A 281 28.60 -9.29 4.46
N GLY A 282 27.88 -9.53 5.55
CA GLY A 282 27.35 -8.48 6.44
C GLY A 282 25.91 -8.11 6.18
N ASP A 283 25.23 -8.71 5.19
CA ASP A 283 23.78 -8.57 5.04
C ASP A 283 23.07 -9.18 6.26
N ASP A 284 22.15 -8.41 6.83
CA ASP A 284 21.42 -8.76 8.04
C ASP A 284 19.99 -8.19 7.98
N ASP A 285 19.18 -8.70 7.06
CA ASP A 285 17.87 -8.13 6.75
C ASP A 285 16.94 -8.11 7.97
N TYR A 286 16.58 -6.91 8.42
CA TYR A 286 15.70 -6.69 9.56
C TYR A 286 14.32 -7.33 9.37
N ARG A 287 13.83 -7.40 8.11
CA ARG A 287 12.53 -8.00 7.79
C ARG A 287 12.55 -9.51 8.02
N LEU A 288 13.63 -10.20 7.65
CA LEU A 288 13.76 -11.62 7.93
C LEU A 288 13.66 -11.91 9.43
N LYS A 289 14.34 -11.10 10.26
CA LYS A 289 14.32 -11.26 11.71
C LYS A 289 12.96 -10.96 12.33
N LEU A 290 12.26 -9.97 11.82
CA LEU A 290 11.06 -9.42 12.46
C LEU A 290 9.76 -9.99 11.90
N TRP A 291 9.73 -10.35 10.60
CA TRP A 291 8.49 -10.65 9.89
C TRP A 291 8.20 -12.13 9.76
N PHE A 292 9.14 -12.97 10.16
CA PHE A 292 9.00 -14.41 10.05
C PHE A 292 9.40 -15.10 11.36
N GLN A 293 8.73 -16.21 11.65
CA GLN A 293 9.10 -17.11 12.72
C GLN A 293 8.99 -18.55 12.24
N PRO A 294 10.01 -19.42 12.51
CA PRO A 294 9.90 -20.83 12.21
C PRO A 294 8.81 -21.46 13.07
N THR A 295 8.21 -22.52 12.56
CA THR A 295 7.27 -23.34 13.33
C THR A 295 7.83 -24.75 13.48
N ASP A 296 7.44 -25.45 14.53
CA ASP A 296 7.83 -26.85 14.76
C ASP A 296 7.12 -27.82 13.78
N VAL A 297 6.18 -27.32 12.99
CA VAL A 297 5.37 -28.12 12.09
C VAL A 297 5.88 -28.01 10.66
N SER A 298 6.36 -29.13 10.12
CA SER A 298 6.65 -29.34 8.69
C SER A 298 7.59 -28.30 8.05
N SER A 299 8.62 -27.85 8.76
CA SER A 299 9.60 -26.85 8.25
C SER A 299 8.91 -25.62 7.64
N SER A 300 7.84 -25.17 8.27
CA SER A 300 7.06 -24.00 7.84
C SER A 300 7.51 -22.74 8.56
N TRP A 301 7.33 -21.61 7.92
CA TRP A 301 7.56 -20.30 8.48
C TRP A 301 6.25 -19.51 8.49
N MET A 302 5.92 -18.92 9.64
CA MET A 302 4.73 -18.11 9.82
C MET A 302 5.07 -16.63 9.68
N PRO A 303 4.19 -15.83 9.04
CA PRO A 303 4.30 -14.38 9.12
C PRO A 303 4.19 -13.88 10.55
N ALA A 304 5.15 -13.06 10.97
CA ALA A 304 5.15 -12.38 12.27
C ALA A 304 5.07 -10.85 12.13
N LYS A 305 4.97 -10.33 10.89
CA LYS A 305 4.93 -8.91 10.56
C LYS A 305 3.84 -8.15 11.32
N TYR A 306 2.66 -8.74 11.44
CA TYR A 306 1.50 -8.12 12.09
C TYR A 306 1.29 -8.54 13.54
N LYS A 307 2.23 -9.26 14.15
CA LYS A 307 2.12 -9.68 15.56
C LYS A 307 1.96 -8.45 16.47
N ASN A 308 0.90 -8.44 17.28
CA ASN A 308 0.50 -7.32 18.15
C ASN A 308 0.17 -6.00 17.42
N ALA A 309 -0.07 -6.04 16.12
CA ALA A 309 -0.44 -4.85 15.36
C ALA A 309 -1.94 -4.54 15.54
N LYS A 310 -2.26 -3.24 15.55
CA LYS A 310 -3.65 -2.72 15.56
C LYS A 310 -4.02 -2.04 14.23
N TYR A 311 -3.11 -2.07 13.26
CA TYR A 311 -3.30 -1.42 11.96
C TYR A 311 -2.53 -2.16 10.86
N ILE A 312 -2.95 -1.92 9.64
CA ILE A 312 -2.28 -2.41 8.43
C ILE A 312 -1.75 -1.19 7.66
N PRO A 313 -0.44 -1.11 7.36
CA PRO A 313 0.11 -0.12 6.45
C PRO A 313 -0.44 -0.30 5.03
N ILE A 314 -0.88 0.78 4.41
CA ILE A 314 -1.42 0.80 3.04
C ILE A 314 -0.45 1.48 2.07
N VAL A 315 0.17 2.59 2.52
CA VAL A 315 1.19 3.31 1.76
C VAL A 315 2.41 3.51 2.65
N ARG A 316 3.57 3.15 2.15
CA ARG A 316 4.83 3.18 2.89
C ARG A 316 5.90 3.99 2.16
N LEU A 317 6.77 4.61 2.93
CA LEU A 317 7.92 5.35 2.42
C LEU A 317 8.86 4.46 1.58
N SER A 318 9.06 3.20 2.00
CA SER A 318 9.89 2.25 1.25
C SER A 318 9.39 2.02 -0.18
N GLU A 319 8.07 1.97 -0.40
CA GLU A 319 7.50 1.89 -1.75
C GLU A 319 7.86 3.12 -2.59
N VAL A 320 7.80 4.32 -2.02
CA VAL A 320 8.16 5.56 -2.72
C VAL A 320 9.62 5.53 -3.19
N TYR A 321 10.52 4.98 -2.37
CA TYR A 321 11.92 4.77 -2.76
C TYR A 321 12.08 3.76 -3.88
N LEU A 322 11.31 2.66 -3.88
CA LEU A 322 11.37 1.67 -4.95
C LEU A 322 10.82 2.23 -6.27
N ILE A 323 9.70 2.98 -6.22
CA ILE A 323 9.18 3.71 -7.39
C ILE A 323 10.22 4.71 -7.92
N ALA A 324 10.90 5.44 -7.03
CA ALA A 324 11.99 6.33 -7.42
C ALA A 324 13.14 5.59 -8.10
N ALA A 325 13.50 4.41 -7.58
CA ALA A 325 14.57 3.58 -8.15
C ALA A 325 14.23 3.08 -9.56
N GLU A 326 12.97 2.71 -9.81
CA GLU A 326 12.47 2.30 -11.14
C GLU A 326 12.48 3.44 -12.15
N CYS A 327 12.12 4.65 -11.71
CA CYS A 327 11.94 5.79 -12.61
C CYS A 327 13.23 6.55 -12.87
N ALA A 328 14.14 6.61 -11.87
CA ALA A 328 15.41 7.27 -12.01
C ALA A 328 16.41 6.37 -12.77
N SER A 329 17.17 6.96 -13.68
CA SER A 329 18.10 6.20 -14.51
C SER A 329 19.46 5.96 -13.83
N GLY A 330 20.08 4.83 -14.14
CA GLY A 330 21.48 4.52 -13.81
C GLY A 330 21.80 4.64 -12.31
N ASN A 331 22.88 5.33 -11.99
CA ASN A 331 23.37 5.49 -10.61
C ASN A 331 22.38 6.20 -9.68
N ASN A 332 21.48 7.04 -10.20
CA ASN A 332 20.43 7.65 -9.37
C ASN A 332 19.41 6.62 -8.90
N GLY A 333 18.99 5.70 -9.77
CA GLY A 333 18.08 4.60 -9.37
C GLY A 333 18.73 3.70 -8.32
N LEU A 334 20.01 3.33 -8.53
CA LEU A 334 20.76 2.55 -7.56
C LEU A 334 20.90 3.26 -6.20
N ALA A 335 21.05 4.59 -6.19
CA ALA A 335 21.14 5.36 -4.95
C ALA A 335 19.85 5.28 -4.12
N TYR A 336 18.67 5.33 -4.75
CA TYR A 336 17.39 5.13 -4.06
C TYR A 336 17.27 3.71 -3.51
N LEU A 337 17.63 2.70 -4.30
CA LEU A 337 17.61 1.30 -3.86
C LEU A 337 18.55 1.07 -2.67
N ASN A 338 19.77 1.55 -2.75
CA ASN A 338 20.77 1.42 -1.69
C ASN A 338 20.37 2.17 -0.42
N LYS A 339 19.62 3.27 -0.54
CA LYS A 339 19.06 3.95 0.64
C LYS A 339 18.13 3.03 1.44
N ILE A 340 17.22 2.33 0.77
CA ILE A 340 16.36 1.35 1.44
C ILE A 340 17.17 0.18 2.00
N ARG A 341 18.11 -0.36 1.24
CA ARG A 341 18.96 -1.47 1.66
C ARG A 341 19.71 -1.16 2.96
N ALA A 342 20.36 0.01 3.04
CA ALA A 342 21.05 0.45 4.24
C ALA A 342 20.13 0.50 5.48
N HIS A 343 18.87 0.90 5.29
CA HIS A 343 17.85 0.95 6.33
C HIS A 343 17.11 -0.37 6.54
N ARG A 344 17.59 -1.46 5.94
CA ARG A 344 17.14 -2.83 6.19
C ARG A 344 18.27 -3.71 6.73
N GLY A 345 19.42 -3.14 7.07
CA GLY A 345 20.58 -3.89 7.54
C GLY A 345 21.33 -4.60 6.41
N LEU A 346 21.18 -4.13 5.17
CA LEU A 346 21.82 -4.70 3.99
C LEU A 346 22.96 -3.81 3.49
N VAL A 347 24.01 -4.44 3.00
CA VAL A 347 25.15 -3.74 2.37
C VAL A 347 24.70 -3.13 1.05
N ALA A 348 25.24 -1.97 0.72
CA ALA A 348 25.01 -1.32 -0.57
C ALA A 348 25.43 -2.22 -1.74
N LEU A 349 24.64 -2.20 -2.81
CA LEU A 349 24.99 -2.86 -4.06
C LEU A 349 25.96 -1.97 -4.86
N GLU A 350 26.96 -2.60 -5.44
CA GLU A 350 27.94 -1.95 -6.32
C GLU A 350 28.05 -2.74 -7.63
N ASN A 351 28.31 -2.03 -8.72
CA ASN A 351 28.60 -2.65 -10.03
C ASN A 351 27.52 -3.66 -10.49
N ILE A 352 26.25 -3.35 -10.25
CA ILE A 352 25.13 -4.23 -10.66
C ILE A 352 24.92 -4.16 -12.17
N THR A 353 24.61 -5.29 -12.77
CA THR A 353 24.32 -5.43 -14.21
C THR A 353 22.86 -5.22 -14.55
N ASP A 354 21.96 -5.45 -13.60
CA ASP A 354 20.50 -5.40 -13.79
C ASP A 354 19.83 -4.78 -12.55
N LEU A 355 19.59 -3.48 -12.62
CA LEU A 355 18.94 -2.72 -11.54
C LEU A 355 17.48 -3.14 -11.37
N ASP A 356 16.77 -3.38 -12.48
CA ASP A 356 15.34 -3.72 -12.45
C ASP A 356 15.12 -5.06 -11.75
N ALA A 357 15.99 -6.04 -11.97
CA ALA A 357 15.95 -7.31 -11.26
C ALA A 357 16.17 -7.15 -9.75
N GLU A 358 17.09 -6.28 -9.32
CA GLU A 358 17.31 -6.02 -7.89
C GLU A 358 16.14 -5.26 -7.24
N ILE A 359 15.53 -4.30 -7.95
CA ILE A 359 14.31 -3.61 -7.51
C ILE A 359 13.16 -4.62 -7.37
N ALA A 360 12.97 -5.49 -8.36
CA ALA A 360 11.94 -6.51 -8.33
C ALA A 360 12.06 -7.45 -7.12
N LYS A 361 13.29 -7.84 -6.75
CA LYS A 361 13.55 -8.61 -5.52
C LYS A 361 13.14 -7.83 -4.26
N GLU A 362 13.40 -6.53 -4.21
CA GLU A 362 13.00 -5.73 -3.06
C GLU A 362 11.48 -5.55 -2.94
N TYR A 363 10.75 -5.47 -4.04
CA TYR A 363 9.27 -5.47 -4.04
C TYR A 363 8.67 -6.79 -3.53
N GLN A 364 9.36 -7.91 -3.74
CA GLN A 364 8.90 -9.23 -3.27
C GLN A 364 9.07 -9.44 -1.76
N LYS A 365 9.86 -8.61 -1.10
CA LYS A 365 10.12 -8.65 0.35
C LYS A 365 9.12 -7.78 1.12
#